data_e01ef013cf1246303d8d33aa72ff2e19
#
_entry.id   e01ef013cf1246303d8d33aa72ff2e19
#
_cell.length_a   1.000
_cell.length_b   1.000
_cell.length_c   1.000
_cell.angle_alpha   90.00
_cell.angle_beta   90.00
_cell.angle_gamma   90.00
#
_symmetry.space_group_name_H-M   'P 1'
#
loop_
_entity.id
_entity.type
_entity.pdbx_description
1 polymer ?
#
loop_
_entity_poly.entity_id
_entity_poly.type
_entity_poly.pdbx_seq_one_letter_code
_entity_poly.pdbx_strand_id
1 'polypeptide(L)'
;MFSMQDAAALRERWEAVRRRLADAVRAAGRAEEEVTLVAVSKLHPVESMACLAAWGQVDFGENYVQEARAKQGALSGNPECVAMRWHCIGHVQSRKARDVAGRF
;
A
#
# COMPACT_ATOMS: atom_id res chain seq x y z
N MET A 1 -3.29 17.97 8.16
CA MET A 1 -2.30 18.02 7.07
C MET A 1 -1.13 17.10 7.40
N PHE A 2 -0.65 16.36 6.40
CA PHE A 2 0.46 15.42 6.60
C PHE A 2 1.78 16.18 6.74
N SER A 3 2.47 15.99 7.85
CA SER A 3 3.67 16.74 8.20
C SER A 3 4.92 15.85 8.19
N MET A 4 6.10 16.47 8.34
CA MET A 4 7.34 15.72 8.49
C MET A 4 7.34 14.84 9.75
N GLN A 5 6.71 15.32 10.82
CA GLN A 5 6.55 14.53 12.04
C GLN A 5 5.64 13.33 11.81
N ASP A 6 4.57 13.51 11.02
CA ASP A 6 3.68 12.41 10.65
C ASP A 6 4.44 11.37 9.82
N ALA A 7 5.29 11.81 8.90
CA ALA A 7 6.12 10.91 8.10
C ALA A 7 7.09 10.11 8.96
N ALA A 8 7.75 10.75 9.93
CA ALA A 8 8.68 10.08 10.82
C ALA A 8 7.98 9.02 11.69
N ALA A 9 6.79 9.36 12.22
CA ALA A 9 6.02 8.41 13.00
C ALA A 9 5.52 7.25 12.16
N LEU A 10 5.09 7.52 10.93
CA LEU A 10 4.67 6.49 10.00
C LEU A 10 5.83 5.53 9.68
N ARG A 11 7.01 6.08 9.42
CA ARG A 11 8.17 5.25 9.09
C ARG A 11 8.55 4.34 10.25
N GLU A 12 8.52 4.84 11.45
CA GLU A 12 8.81 4.06 12.65
C GLU A 12 7.85 2.88 12.77
N ARG A 13 6.54 3.12 12.60
CA ARG A 13 5.53 2.06 12.65
C ARG A 13 5.70 1.05 11.52
N TRP A 14 5.96 1.52 10.31
CA TRP A 14 6.14 0.66 9.15
C TRP A 14 7.35 -0.24 9.31
N GLU A 15 8.48 0.31 9.76
CA GLU A 15 9.69 -0.47 9.99
C GLU A 15 9.49 -1.50 11.09
N ALA A 16 8.75 -1.14 12.15
CA ALA A 16 8.45 -2.07 13.24
C ALA A 16 7.62 -3.26 12.74
N VAL A 17 6.60 -3.00 11.91
CA VAL A 17 5.79 -4.08 11.33
C VAL A 17 6.64 -4.97 10.44
N ARG A 18 7.50 -4.39 9.62
CA ARG A 18 8.38 -5.16 8.74
C ARG A 18 9.33 -6.06 9.51
N ARG A 19 9.91 -5.56 10.60
CA ARG A 19 10.78 -6.36 11.46
C ARG A 19 10.02 -7.53 12.08
N ARG A 20 8.82 -7.27 12.59
CA ARG A 20 7.98 -8.34 13.18
C ARG A 20 7.63 -9.40 12.15
N LEU A 21 7.30 -8.97 10.94
CA LEU A 21 7.00 -9.91 9.85
C LEU A 21 8.22 -10.73 9.48
N ALA A 22 9.37 -10.10 9.32
CA ALA A 22 10.62 -10.79 8.99
C ALA A 22 10.99 -11.83 10.06
N ASP A 23 10.85 -11.48 11.33
CA ASP A 23 11.12 -12.39 12.44
C ASP A 23 10.16 -13.59 12.42
N ALA A 24 8.88 -13.35 12.16
CA ALA A 24 7.88 -14.41 12.10
C ALA A 24 8.13 -15.36 10.92
N VAL A 25 8.48 -14.81 9.77
CA VAL A 25 8.80 -15.60 8.57
C VAL A 25 10.01 -16.49 8.83
N ARG A 26 11.04 -15.94 9.45
CA ARG A 26 12.26 -16.68 9.78
C ARG A 26 11.96 -17.78 10.80
N ALA A 27 11.17 -17.46 11.82
CA ALA A 27 10.78 -18.43 12.85
C ALA A 27 9.96 -19.58 12.26
N ALA A 28 9.18 -19.31 11.22
CA ALA A 28 8.41 -20.34 10.53
C ALA A 28 9.23 -21.15 9.53
N GLY A 29 10.50 -20.83 9.34
CA GLY A 29 11.37 -21.52 8.38
C GLY A 29 11.00 -21.23 6.93
N ARG A 30 10.37 -20.10 6.67
CA ARG A 30 9.94 -19.71 5.32
C ARG A 30 10.89 -18.67 4.73
N ALA A 31 10.89 -18.58 3.39
CA ALA A 31 11.63 -17.54 2.69
C ALA A 31 10.82 -16.24 2.73
N GLU A 32 11.52 -15.10 2.79
CA GLU A 32 10.85 -13.79 2.80
C GLU A 32 10.00 -13.57 1.56
N GLU A 33 10.42 -14.08 0.41
CA GLU A 33 9.71 -13.94 -0.87
C GLU A 33 8.35 -14.65 -0.88
N GLU A 34 8.12 -15.58 0.05
CA GLU A 34 6.86 -16.31 0.14
C GLU A 34 5.75 -15.50 0.80
N VAL A 35 6.09 -14.38 1.45
CA VAL A 35 5.13 -13.58 2.23
C VAL A 35 5.17 -12.14 1.75
N THR A 36 4.01 -11.60 1.46
CA THR A 36 3.87 -10.21 0.97
C THR A 36 3.14 -9.37 2.02
N LEU A 37 3.75 -8.24 2.38
CA LEU A 37 3.07 -7.25 3.22
C LEU A 37 2.25 -6.32 2.33
N VAL A 38 0.95 -6.33 2.54
CA VAL A 38 0.04 -5.40 1.86
C VAL A 38 -0.31 -4.28 2.84
N ALA A 39 0.07 -3.06 2.51
CA ALA A 39 -0.26 -1.90 3.33
C ALA A 39 -1.68 -1.44 3.01
N VAL A 40 -2.57 -1.52 3.99
CA VAL A 40 -3.95 -1.08 3.81
C VAL A 40 -3.97 0.44 3.90
N SER A 41 -4.34 1.09 2.80
CA SER A 41 -4.26 2.55 2.65
C SER A 41 -5.62 3.23 2.55
N LYS A 42 -6.71 2.49 2.71
CA LYS A 42 -8.05 3.06 2.67
C LYS A 42 -8.17 4.21 3.67
N LEU A 43 -8.79 5.31 3.23
CA LEU A 43 -9.05 6.50 4.05
C LEU A 43 -7.78 7.23 4.52
N HIS A 44 -6.61 6.84 4.03
CA HIS A 44 -5.35 7.53 4.33
C HIS A 44 -4.95 8.46 3.17
N PRO A 45 -4.22 9.55 3.46
CA PRO A 45 -3.85 10.49 2.41
C PRO A 45 -2.79 9.91 1.46
N VAL A 46 -2.78 10.43 0.22
CA VAL A 46 -1.80 10.00 -0.79
C VAL A 46 -0.36 10.30 -0.36
N GLU A 47 -0.15 11.31 0.47
CA GLU A 47 1.17 11.65 0.98
C GLU A 47 1.77 10.51 1.80
N SER A 48 0.95 9.83 2.61
CA SER A 48 1.39 8.64 3.35
C SER A 48 1.83 7.53 2.40
N MET A 49 1.05 7.31 1.35
CA MET A 49 1.34 6.27 0.36
C MET A 49 2.62 6.57 -0.40
N ALA A 50 2.81 7.83 -0.79
CA ALA A 50 4.04 8.26 -1.47
C ALA A 50 5.27 8.04 -0.60
N CYS A 51 5.17 8.33 0.71
CA CYS A 51 6.25 8.07 1.64
C CYS A 51 6.59 6.58 1.71
N LEU A 52 5.58 5.74 1.87
CA LEU A 52 5.76 4.28 1.93
C LEU A 52 6.41 3.76 0.63
N ALA A 53 5.95 4.24 -0.52
CA ALA A 53 6.52 3.86 -1.81
C ALA A 53 8.00 4.25 -1.90
N ALA A 54 8.34 5.45 -1.44
CA ALA A 54 9.73 5.92 -1.41
C ALA A 54 10.61 5.04 -0.52
N TRP A 55 10.04 4.47 0.54
CA TRP A 55 10.78 3.58 1.45
C TRP A 55 10.83 2.14 0.97
N GLY A 56 10.13 1.80 -0.10
CA GLY A 56 10.17 0.49 -0.71
C GLY A 56 8.92 -0.37 -0.58
N GLN A 57 7.85 0.17 -0.03
CA GLN A 57 6.57 -0.55 0.02
C GLN A 57 5.97 -0.59 -1.38
N VAL A 58 5.65 -1.79 -1.86
CA VAL A 58 5.13 -1.99 -3.21
C VAL A 58 3.63 -2.28 -3.22
N ASP A 59 3.16 -3.10 -2.29
CA ASP A 59 1.79 -3.62 -2.28
C ASP A 59 0.89 -2.80 -1.38
N PHE A 60 -0.22 -2.31 -1.94
CA PHE A 60 -1.18 -1.47 -1.22
C PHE A 60 -2.59 -2.03 -1.38
N GLY A 61 -3.38 -2.00 -0.31
CA GLY A 61 -4.74 -2.52 -0.30
C GLY A 61 -5.77 -1.42 -0.15
N GLU A 62 -6.75 -1.38 -1.05
CA GLU A 62 -7.83 -0.41 -1.04
C GLU A 62 -9.18 -1.13 -1.00
N ASN A 63 -10.11 -0.59 -0.22
CA ASN A 63 -11.46 -1.13 -0.11
C ASN A 63 -12.44 -0.52 -1.12
N TYR A 64 -12.21 0.74 -1.49
CA TYR A 64 -13.18 1.51 -2.26
C TYR A 64 -12.59 1.87 -3.61
N VAL A 65 -13.25 1.39 -4.68
CA VAL A 65 -12.76 1.54 -6.05
C VAL A 65 -12.59 3.01 -6.44
N GLN A 66 -13.55 3.87 -6.09
CA GLN A 66 -13.49 5.28 -6.45
C GLN A 66 -12.36 6.00 -5.72
N GLU A 67 -12.16 5.68 -4.46
CA GLU A 67 -11.05 6.23 -3.69
C GLU A 67 -9.71 5.79 -4.30
N ALA A 68 -9.60 4.52 -4.66
CA ALA A 68 -8.38 3.97 -5.28
C ALA A 68 -8.08 4.67 -6.61
N ARG A 69 -9.09 4.88 -7.45
CA ARG A 69 -8.92 5.56 -8.73
C ARG A 69 -8.41 6.98 -8.56
N ALA A 70 -8.97 7.71 -7.60
CA ALA A 70 -8.53 9.08 -7.32
C ALA A 70 -7.08 9.10 -6.86
N LYS A 71 -6.69 8.16 -6.00
CA LYS A 71 -5.31 8.04 -5.52
C LYS A 71 -4.36 7.65 -6.64
N GLN A 72 -4.74 6.71 -7.48
CA GLN A 72 -3.93 6.30 -8.65
C GLN A 72 -3.67 7.50 -9.55
N GLY A 73 -4.69 8.32 -9.80
CA GLY A 73 -4.55 9.55 -10.58
C GLY A 73 -3.60 10.54 -9.92
N ALA A 74 -3.76 10.75 -8.62
CA ALA A 74 -2.93 11.69 -7.87
C ALA A 74 -1.45 11.27 -7.83
N LEU A 75 -1.18 9.97 -7.82
CA LEU A 75 0.18 9.43 -7.71
C LEU A 75 0.82 9.12 -9.07
N SER A 76 0.09 9.25 -10.16
CA SER A 76 0.55 8.82 -11.49
C SER A 76 1.80 9.54 -11.97
N GLY A 77 2.03 10.77 -11.51
CA GLY A 77 3.20 11.55 -11.89
C GLY A 77 4.41 11.34 -10.98
N ASN A 78 4.29 10.49 -9.95
CA ASN A 78 5.36 10.27 -8.99
C ASN A 78 6.18 9.05 -9.40
N PRO A 79 7.47 9.22 -9.79
CA PRO A 79 8.28 8.07 -10.24
C PRO A 79 8.48 7.01 -9.16
N GLU A 80 8.42 7.37 -7.89
CA GLU A 80 8.57 6.40 -6.80
C GLU A 80 7.34 5.51 -6.65
N CYS A 81 6.21 5.89 -7.24
CA CYS A 81 4.97 5.14 -7.17
C CYS A 81 4.72 4.23 -8.37
N VAL A 82 5.61 4.24 -9.36
CA VAL A 82 5.45 3.43 -10.59
C VAL A 82 5.38 1.95 -10.27
N ALA A 83 6.16 1.49 -9.30
CA ALA A 83 6.22 0.07 -8.94
C ALA A 83 5.09 -0.38 -8.02
N MET A 84 4.20 0.51 -7.62
CA MET A 84 3.09 0.15 -6.72
C MET A 84 2.18 -0.88 -7.35
N ARG A 85 1.83 -1.90 -6.55
CA ARG A 85 0.82 -2.90 -6.92
C ARG A 85 -0.42 -2.65 -6.06
N TRP A 86 -1.55 -2.49 -6.70
CA TRP A 86 -2.81 -2.16 -6.06
C TRP A 86 -3.64 -3.42 -5.88
N HIS A 87 -4.09 -3.68 -4.66
CA HIS A 87 -4.93 -4.83 -4.32
C HIS A 87 -6.29 -4.33 -3.91
N CYS A 88 -7.33 -4.85 -4.55
CA CYS A 88 -8.70 -4.58 -4.11
C CYS A 88 -9.04 -5.58 -3.02
N ILE A 89 -9.19 -5.11 -1.78
CA ILE A 89 -9.44 -5.96 -0.62
C ILE A 89 -10.88 -5.85 -0.11
N GLY A 90 -11.73 -5.10 -0.83
CA GLY A 90 -13.13 -4.92 -0.48
C GLY A 90 -14.06 -5.62 -1.47
N HIS A 91 -15.35 -5.54 -1.19
CA HIS A 91 -16.37 -6.09 -2.08
C HIS A 91 -16.48 -5.25 -3.37
N VAL A 92 -16.52 -5.93 -4.52
CA VAL A 92 -16.66 -5.28 -5.82
C VAL A 92 -18.08 -5.56 -6.34
N GLN A 93 -18.87 -4.50 -6.52
CA GLN A 93 -20.19 -4.63 -7.15
C GLN A 93 -20.01 -4.94 -8.64
N SER A 94 -20.90 -5.78 -9.20
CA SER A 94 -20.80 -6.19 -10.61
C SER A 94 -20.70 -5.01 -11.56
N ARG A 95 -21.46 -3.95 -11.32
CA ARG A 95 -21.45 -2.75 -12.16
C ARG A 95 -20.11 -2.00 -12.14
N LYS A 96 -19.25 -2.29 -11.14
CA LYS A 96 -17.95 -1.64 -11.00
C LYS A 96 -16.78 -2.54 -11.39
N ALA A 97 -17.07 -3.75 -11.84
CA ALA A 97 -16.02 -4.70 -12.22
C ALA A 97 -15.10 -4.13 -13.31
N ARG A 98 -15.66 -3.35 -14.23
CA ARG A 98 -14.91 -2.70 -15.30
C ARG A 98 -13.89 -1.70 -14.75
N ASP A 99 -14.23 -1.00 -13.67
CA ASP A 99 -13.34 -0.03 -13.03
C ASP A 99 -12.21 -0.71 -12.28
N VAL A 100 -12.39 -1.96 -11.87
CA VAL A 100 -11.38 -2.74 -11.15
C VAL A 100 -10.38 -3.37 -12.11
N ALA A 101 -10.89 -3.89 -13.23
CA ALA A 101 -10.06 -4.60 -14.20
C ALA A 101 -8.97 -3.68 -14.76
N GLY A 102 -7.74 -4.15 -14.72
CA GLY A 102 -6.59 -3.41 -15.20
C GLY A 102 -6.02 -2.36 -14.25
N ARG A 103 -6.66 -2.14 -13.09
CA ARG A 103 -6.22 -1.15 -12.09
C ARG A 103 -5.66 -1.79 -10.81
N PHE A 104 -5.96 -3.07 -10.63
CA PHE A 104 -5.54 -3.84 -9.47
C PHE A 104 -4.83 -5.12 -9.87
#